data_4e059e904e2955eee74eac3239b245a8
#
_entry.id   4e059e904e2955eee74eac3239b245a8
#
_cell.length_a   1.000
_cell.length_b   1.000
_cell.length_c   1.000
_cell.angle_alpha   90.00
_cell.angle_beta   90.00
_cell.angle_gamma   90.00
#
_symmetry.space_group_name_H-M   'P 1'
#
loop_
_entity.id
_entity.type
_entity.pdbx_description
1 polymer ?
#
loop_
_entity_poly.entity_id
_entity_poly.type
_entity_poly.pdbx_seq_one_letter_code
_entity_poly.pdbx_strand_id
1 'polypeptide(L)'
;VKTVYTRVYQEPIPYDQQTVERSDLGFGVVETIQQGVDGTQQLTEEVTYVNGVQTAAEVVHIDILAPAVPEITARGTHLAPGMTAELDGHTFIWPVPQYKHVSRWMGGSDNHKGADIAAPRGTPIIASASGTVVTATYHNSVFSYGNYVILDHGDGYRTLYAHMSAFAVKQGDVVQQGQIIGYVGDTGYSFGCHCHFEMFG
;
A
#
# COMPACT_ATOMS: atom_id res chain seq x y z
N VAL A 1 43.84 18.46 -36.46
CA VAL A 1 42.59 19.20 -36.85
C VAL A 1 41.49 18.79 -35.90
N LYS A 2 40.79 19.76 -35.30
CA LYS A 2 39.57 19.57 -34.52
C LYS A 2 38.36 19.81 -35.43
N THR A 3 37.40 18.88 -35.42
CA THR A 3 36.17 19.02 -36.21
C THR A 3 35.00 18.66 -35.27
N VAL A 4 33.93 19.43 -35.36
CA VAL A 4 32.68 19.20 -34.59
C VAL A 4 31.56 18.94 -35.59
N TYR A 5 30.81 17.88 -35.34
CA TYR A 5 29.62 17.50 -36.13
C TYR A 5 28.40 17.46 -35.20
N THR A 6 27.27 17.86 -35.74
CA THR A 6 25.99 17.72 -35.08
C THR A 6 25.31 16.42 -35.53
N ARG A 7 24.86 15.61 -34.60
CA ARG A 7 24.07 14.43 -34.83
C ARG A 7 22.69 14.61 -34.17
N VAL A 8 21.63 14.29 -34.91
CA VAL A 8 20.26 14.34 -34.41
C VAL A 8 19.68 12.90 -34.49
N TYR A 9 19.12 12.44 -33.39
CA TYR A 9 18.50 11.11 -33.30
C TYR A 9 17.36 11.12 -32.30
N GLN A 10 16.49 10.10 -32.37
CA GLN A 10 15.36 9.95 -31.47
C GLN A 10 15.59 8.78 -30.53
N GLU A 11 15.13 8.95 -29.29
CA GLU A 11 15.11 7.91 -28.25
C GLU A 11 13.73 7.83 -27.59
N PRO A 12 13.33 6.64 -27.12
CA PRO A 12 12.15 6.52 -26.29
C PRO A 12 12.38 7.16 -24.94
N ILE A 13 11.33 7.75 -24.35
CA ILE A 13 11.23 8.12 -22.96
C ILE A 13 10.42 7.00 -22.28
N PRO A 14 11.04 6.13 -21.47
CA PRO A 14 10.30 5.08 -20.80
C PRO A 14 9.16 5.65 -19.95
N TYR A 15 8.00 4.97 -19.93
CA TYR A 15 6.92 5.38 -19.05
C TYR A 15 7.21 4.94 -17.59
N ASP A 16 6.66 5.70 -16.65
CA ASP A 16 6.67 5.36 -15.23
C ASP A 16 5.50 4.44 -14.88
N GLN A 17 5.69 3.61 -13.84
CA GLN A 17 4.63 2.79 -13.25
C GLN A 17 4.12 3.45 -11.98
N GLN A 18 2.82 3.57 -11.85
CA GLN A 18 2.14 4.12 -10.68
C GLN A 18 1.10 3.14 -10.18
N THR A 19 0.96 3.05 -8.85
CA THR A 19 -0.10 2.26 -8.23
C THR A 19 -1.02 3.20 -7.45
N VAL A 20 -2.33 3.05 -7.65
CA VAL A 20 -3.36 3.75 -6.89
C VAL A 20 -4.20 2.76 -6.10
N GLU A 21 -4.51 3.08 -4.87
CA GLU A 21 -5.38 2.25 -4.03
C GLU A 21 -6.84 2.54 -4.33
N ARG A 22 -7.65 1.48 -4.39
CA ARG A 22 -9.09 1.54 -4.69
C ARG A 22 -9.88 0.73 -3.67
N SER A 23 -10.71 1.41 -2.89
CA SER A 23 -11.58 0.78 -1.88
C SER A 23 -12.84 0.11 -2.46
N ASP A 24 -13.12 0.30 -3.73
CA ASP A 24 -14.21 -0.35 -4.46
C ASP A 24 -13.78 -1.68 -5.11
N LEU A 25 -12.48 -1.97 -5.14
CA LEU A 25 -11.93 -3.24 -5.58
C LEU A 25 -11.64 -4.15 -4.39
N GLY A 26 -11.92 -5.45 -4.55
CA GLY A 26 -11.58 -6.46 -3.55
C GLY A 26 -10.08 -6.44 -3.22
N PHE A 27 -9.73 -6.71 -1.95
CA PHE A 27 -8.35 -6.72 -1.50
C PHE A 27 -7.48 -7.66 -2.34
N GLY A 28 -6.32 -7.17 -2.78
CA GLY A 28 -5.42 -7.92 -3.65
C GLY A 28 -5.80 -7.99 -5.12
N VAL A 29 -7.00 -7.50 -5.52
CA VAL A 29 -7.33 -7.35 -6.94
C VAL A 29 -6.46 -6.24 -7.53
N VAL A 30 -5.78 -6.55 -8.63
CA VAL A 30 -4.96 -5.58 -9.38
C VAL A 30 -5.55 -5.45 -10.77
N GLU A 31 -5.84 -4.22 -11.18
CA GLU A 31 -6.35 -3.89 -12.50
C GLU A 31 -5.49 -2.79 -13.13
N THR A 32 -5.08 -2.97 -14.38
CA THR A 32 -4.45 -1.89 -15.14
C THR A 32 -5.54 -0.95 -15.63
N ILE A 33 -5.64 0.24 -15.05
CA ILE A 33 -6.63 1.26 -15.41
C ILE A 33 -6.14 2.24 -16.47
N GLN A 34 -4.82 2.28 -16.69
CA GLN A 34 -4.19 3.02 -17.77
C GLN A 34 -2.96 2.27 -18.26
N GLN A 35 -2.91 1.98 -19.55
CA GLN A 35 -1.71 1.40 -20.15
C GLN A 35 -0.61 2.44 -20.29
N GLY A 36 0.63 2.04 -19.95
CA GLY A 36 1.81 2.84 -20.17
C GLY A 36 2.13 2.97 -21.66
N VAL A 37 2.58 4.12 -22.08
CA VAL A 37 3.07 4.36 -23.45
C VAL A 37 4.38 5.13 -23.35
N ASP A 38 5.43 4.59 -23.94
CA ASP A 38 6.71 5.31 -24.04
C ASP A 38 6.54 6.61 -24.81
N GLY A 39 7.14 7.66 -24.30
CA GLY A 39 7.30 8.91 -25.01
C GLY A 39 8.41 8.84 -26.07
N THR A 40 8.64 9.94 -26.76
CA THR A 40 9.73 10.08 -27.73
C THR A 40 10.39 11.42 -27.54
N GLN A 41 11.70 11.42 -27.45
CA GLN A 41 12.52 12.63 -27.44
C GLN A 41 13.49 12.64 -28.63
N GLN A 42 13.82 13.82 -29.08
CA GLN A 42 14.84 14.06 -30.08
C GLN A 42 16.05 14.72 -29.41
N LEU A 43 17.19 14.09 -29.55
CA LEU A 43 18.46 14.59 -29.01
C LEU A 43 19.31 15.18 -30.13
N THR A 44 19.85 16.33 -29.85
CA THR A 44 20.89 16.96 -30.68
C THR A 44 22.20 16.84 -29.92
N GLU A 45 23.16 16.16 -30.54
CA GLU A 45 24.46 15.87 -29.93
C GLU A 45 25.59 16.51 -30.76
N GLU A 46 26.49 17.17 -30.10
CA GLU A 46 27.76 17.63 -30.71
C GLU A 46 28.85 16.58 -30.48
N VAL A 47 29.39 16.08 -31.58
CA VAL A 47 30.47 15.10 -31.57
C VAL A 47 31.77 15.74 -32.03
N THR A 48 32.77 15.73 -31.15
CA THR A 48 34.10 16.30 -31.42
C THR A 48 35.07 15.20 -31.83
N TYR A 49 35.76 15.46 -32.94
CA TYR A 49 36.85 14.62 -33.42
C TYR A 49 38.17 15.42 -33.39
N VAL A 50 39.23 14.75 -32.97
CA VAL A 50 40.61 15.27 -33.06
C VAL A 50 41.45 14.28 -33.85
N ASN A 51 42.00 14.77 -34.99
CA ASN A 51 42.79 13.95 -35.92
C ASN A 51 42.07 12.65 -36.36
N GLY A 52 40.73 12.72 -36.55
CA GLY A 52 39.92 11.58 -36.99
C GLY A 52 39.43 10.68 -35.86
N VAL A 53 39.82 10.90 -34.61
CA VAL A 53 39.40 10.13 -33.45
C VAL A 53 38.34 10.91 -32.69
N GLN A 54 37.20 10.27 -32.37
CA GLN A 54 36.17 10.85 -31.52
C GLN A 54 36.72 11.06 -30.10
N THR A 55 36.66 12.27 -29.60
CA THR A 55 37.20 12.64 -28.28
C THR A 55 36.10 13.06 -27.29
N ALA A 56 34.94 13.52 -27.79
CA ALA A 56 33.78 13.86 -26.96
C ALA A 56 32.48 13.71 -27.75
N ALA A 57 31.41 13.45 -27.03
CA ALA A 57 30.03 13.54 -27.50
C ALA A 57 29.21 14.15 -26.39
N GLU A 58 28.47 15.22 -26.67
CA GLU A 58 27.66 15.92 -25.65
C GLU A 58 26.29 16.26 -26.23
N VAL A 59 25.23 15.87 -25.47
CA VAL A 59 23.87 16.26 -25.82
C VAL A 59 23.69 17.74 -25.47
N VAL A 60 23.51 18.57 -26.52
CA VAL A 60 23.39 20.02 -26.38
C VAL A 60 21.94 20.50 -26.40
N HIS A 61 21.01 19.66 -26.88
CA HIS A 61 19.59 19.98 -26.92
C HIS A 61 18.72 18.73 -26.87
N ILE A 62 17.59 18.83 -26.17
CA ILE A 62 16.58 17.78 -26.07
C ILE A 62 15.21 18.38 -26.34
N ASP A 63 14.52 17.84 -27.36
CA ASP A 63 13.13 18.16 -27.66
C ASP A 63 12.24 16.98 -27.31
N ILE A 64 11.23 17.18 -26.49
CA ILE A 64 10.21 16.16 -26.21
C ILE A 64 9.17 16.21 -27.33
N LEU A 65 9.20 15.21 -28.22
CA LEU A 65 8.28 15.08 -29.35
C LEU A 65 6.92 14.53 -28.90
N ALA A 66 6.94 13.57 -27.97
CA ALA A 66 5.75 13.01 -27.33
C ALA A 66 6.10 12.68 -25.87
N PRO A 67 5.36 13.18 -24.87
CA PRO A 67 5.59 12.81 -23.50
C PRO A 67 5.21 11.33 -23.26
N ALA A 68 5.89 10.66 -22.33
CA ALA A 68 5.50 9.35 -21.86
C ALA A 68 4.16 9.42 -21.12
N VAL A 69 3.35 8.39 -21.28
CA VAL A 69 2.09 8.21 -20.52
C VAL A 69 2.34 7.13 -19.48
N PRO A 70 2.19 7.40 -18.19
CA PRO A 70 2.46 6.40 -17.16
C PRO A 70 1.47 5.23 -17.25
N GLU A 71 1.95 4.04 -16.92
CA GLU A 71 1.07 2.91 -16.60
C GLU A 71 0.50 3.15 -15.19
N ILE A 72 -0.82 3.03 -15.05
CA ILE A 72 -1.48 3.13 -13.74
C ILE A 72 -2.20 1.81 -13.46
N THR A 73 -1.78 1.15 -12.39
CA THR A 73 -2.45 -0.02 -11.83
C THR A 73 -3.28 0.39 -10.62
N ALA A 74 -4.52 -0.06 -10.57
CA ALA A 74 -5.38 0.03 -9.39
C ALA A 74 -5.20 -1.23 -8.54
N ARG A 75 -4.93 -1.06 -7.25
CA ARG A 75 -4.87 -2.15 -6.27
C ARG A 75 -6.06 -2.06 -5.32
N GLY A 76 -6.83 -3.14 -5.22
CA GLY A 76 -7.98 -3.23 -4.33
C GLY A 76 -7.55 -3.30 -2.86
N THR A 77 -8.25 -2.54 -2.01
CA THR A 77 -8.02 -2.49 -0.55
C THR A 77 -9.24 -2.93 0.25
N HIS A 78 -10.29 -3.43 -0.42
CA HIS A 78 -11.55 -3.80 0.19
C HIS A 78 -11.58 -5.27 0.59
N LEU A 79 -11.35 -5.56 1.88
CA LEU A 79 -11.69 -6.85 2.46
C LEU A 79 -13.13 -6.80 2.99
N ALA A 80 -14.06 -7.36 2.23
CA ALA A 80 -15.47 -7.35 2.64
C ALA A 80 -15.75 -8.38 3.74
N PRO A 81 -16.76 -8.14 4.59
CA PRO A 81 -17.17 -9.05 5.65
C PRO A 81 -17.48 -10.46 5.12
N GLY A 82 -16.78 -11.47 5.66
CA GLY A 82 -16.94 -12.87 5.27
C GLY A 82 -16.24 -13.27 3.98
N MET A 83 -15.45 -12.39 3.40
CA MET A 83 -14.52 -12.72 2.30
C MET A 83 -13.15 -13.15 2.84
N THR A 84 -12.48 -13.97 2.06
CA THR A 84 -11.04 -14.21 2.18
C THR A 84 -10.33 -13.43 1.08
N ALA A 85 -9.14 -12.90 1.38
CA ALA A 85 -8.28 -12.30 0.39
C ALA A 85 -6.98 -13.08 0.30
N GLU A 86 -6.57 -13.40 -0.92
CA GLU A 86 -5.30 -14.04 -1.19
C GLU A 86 -4.31 -12.98 -1.69
N LEU A 87 -3.14 -12.91 -1.06
CA LEU A 87 -2.09 -11.99 -1.46
C LEU A 87 -0.73 -12.64 -1.24
N ASP A 88 0.04 -12.85 -2.30
CA ASP A 88 1.40 -13.38 -2.31
C ASP A 88 1.56 -14.64 -1.45
N GLY A 89 0.57 -15.57 -1.51
CA GLY A 89 0.56 -16.82 -0.75
C GLY A 89 0.00 -16.70 0.68
N HIS A 90 -0.39 -15.50 1.11
CA HIS A 90 -1.09 -15.30 2.38
C HIS A 90 -2.60 -15.23 2.15
N THR A 91 -3.35 -15.99 2.95
CA THR A 91 -4.81 -15.87 3.02
C THR A 91 -5.19 -15.01 4.21
N PHE A 92 -5.98 -13.97 3.97
CA PHE A 92 -6.50 -13.09 5.03
C PHE A 92 -8.00 -13.30 5.21
N ILE A 93 -8.46 -13.36 6.47
CA ILE A 93 -9.87 -13.47 6.82
C ILE A 93 -10.35 -12.24 7.58
N TRP A 94 -11.67 -12.02 7.58
CA TRP A 94 -12.30 -10.89 8.28
C TRP A 94 -12.08 -10.97 9.80
N PRO A 95 -11.56 -9.90 10.45
CA PRO A 95 -11.09 -10.00 11.85
C PRO A 95 -12.18 -10.02 12.91
N VAL A 96 -13.44 -9.67 12.56
CA VAL A 96 -14.59 -9.69 13.47
C VAL A 96 -15.73 -10.49 12.83
N PRO A 97 -15.66 -11.84 12.79
CA PRO A 97 -16.52 -12.69 11.95
C PRO A 97 -18.01 -12.53 12.18
N GLN A 98 -18.41 -12.24 13.43
CA GLN A 98 -19.82 -12.11 13.82
C GLN A 98 -20.44 -10.77 13.38
N TYR A 99 -19.63 -9.78 13.03
CA TYR A 99 -20.07 -8.42 12.70
C TYR A 99 -19.59 -8.01 11.33
N LYS A 100 -20.54 -7.61 10.47
CA LYS A 100 -20.32 -7.27 9.08
C LYS A 100 -20.59 -5.79 8.77
N HIS A 101 -21.01 -5.02 9.78
CA HIS A 101 -21.28 -3.60 9.59
C HIS A 101 -19.99 -2.80 9.70
N VAL A 102 -19.58 -2.18 8.59
CA VAL A 102 -18.47 -1.23 8.55
C VAL A 102 -19.05 0.16 8.60
N SER A 103 -18.80 0.86 9.70
CA SER A 103 -19.26 2.23 9.90
C SER A 103 -18.46 3.24 9.09
N ARG A 104 -17.21 2.89 8.76
CA ARG A 104 -16.30 3.74 7.97
C ARG A 104 -15.28 2.91 7.23
N TRP A 105 -15.15 3.15 5.93
CA TRP A 105 -14.15 2.53 5.08
C TRP A 105 -12.88 3.38 4.95
N MET A 106 -11.79 2.74 4.50
CA MET A 106 -10.54 3.42 4.17
C MET A 106 -10.76 4.53 3.14
N GLY A 107 -10.01 5.63 3.28
CA GLY A 107 -10.09 6.79 2.39
C GLY A 107 -11.03 7.88 2.91
N GLY A 108 -11.72 8.56 1.99
CA GLY A 108 -12.54 9.71 2.32
C GLY A 108 -11.73 11.01 2.49
N SER A 109 -12.41 12.09 2.84
CA SER A 109 -11.81 13.43 2.94
C SER A 109 -10.78 13.59 4.05
N ASP A 110 -10.78 12.69 5.03
CA ASP A 110 -9.90 12.68 6.20
C ASP A 110 -8.81 11.59 6.13
N ASN A 111 -8.66 10.95 4.97
CA ASN A 111 -7.63 9.95 4.70
C ASN A 111 -7.59 8.82 5.74
N HIS A 112 -8.76 8.24 6.05
CA HIS A 112 -8.92 7.12 6.97
C HIS A 112 -8.08 5.92 6.52
N LYS A 113 -7.30 5.33 7.42
CA LYS A 113 -6.28 4.33 7.08
C LYS A 113 -6.80 2.91 6.97
N GLY A 114 -7.99 2.62 7.49
CA GLY A 114 -8.51 1.26 7.59
C GLY A 114 -10.01 1.16 7.48
N ALA A 115 -10.56 0.06 7.99
CA ALA A 115 -11.99 -0.19 8.10
C ALA A 115 -12.42 -0.17 9.57
N ASP A 116 -13.44 0.62 9.90
CA ASP A 116 -14.03 0.66 11.24
C ASP A 116 -15.21 -0.33 11.33
N ILE A 117 -14.96 -1.49 11.93
CA ILE A 117 -15.92 -2.58 12.06
C ILE A 117 -16.71 -2.40 13.35
N ALA A 118 -17.94 -1.90 13.25
CA ALA A 118 -18.80 -1.67 14.40
C ALA A 118 -19.23 -2.98 15.06
N ALA A 119 -18.92 -3.12 16.34
CA ALA A 119 -19.27 -4.29 17.14
C ALA A 119 -19.35 -3.92 18.62
N PRO A 120 -20.16 -4.63 19.44
CA PRO A 120 -20.22 -4.39 20.87
C PRO A 120 -18.87 -4.54 21.56
N ARG A 121 -18.65 -3.79 22.65
CA ARG A 121 -17.48 -3.96 23.52
C ARG A 121 -17.35 -5.40 23.98
N GLY A 122 -16.14 -5.95 23.94
CA GLY A 122 -15.86 -7.32 24.34
C GLY A 122 -16.07 -8.36 23.24
N THR A 123 -16.51 -7.96 22.03
CA THR A 123 -16.56 -8.88 20.89
C THR A 123 -15.15 -9.37 20.56
N PRO A 124 -14.93 -10.69 20.35
CA PRO A 124 -13.62 -11.21 19.98
C PRO A 124 -13.12 -10.64 18.65
N ILE A 125 -11.84 -10.26 18.63
CA ILE A 125 -11.07 -9.93 17.44
C ILE A 125 -10.11 -11.09 17.20
N ILE A 126 -10.09 -11.59 15.96
CA ILE A 126 -9.22 -12.70 15.55
C ILE A 126 -8.12 -12.25 14.62
N ALA A 127 -7.03 -13.00 14.61
CA ALA A 127 -5.93 -12.80 13.67
C ALA A 127 -6.40 -13.06 12.24
N SER A 128 -6.27 -12.08 11.34
CA SER A 128 -6.67 -12.19 9.93
C SER A 128 -5.82 -13.20 9.17
N ALA A 129 -4.56 -13.38 9.55
CA ALA A 129 -3.64 -14.40 9.05
C ALA A 129 -2.72 -14.86 10.19
N SER A 130 -2.06 -16.00 10.02
CA SER A 130 -1.01 -16.45 10.94
C SER A 130 0.16 -15.46 10.91
N GLY A 131 0.83 -15.27 12.04
CA GLY A 131 1.95 -14.31 12.12
C GLY A 131 2.51 -14.16 13.52
N THR A 132 3.39 -13.18 13.68
CA THR A 132 4.01 -12.82 14.95
C THR A 132 3.47 -11.49 15.46
N VAL A 133 3.14 -11.40 16.73
CA VAL A 133 2.74 -10.14 17.39
C VAL A 133 3.97 -9.24 17.52
N VAL A 134 4.08 -8.23 16.67
CA VAL A 134 5.18 -7.27 16.73
C VAL A 134 4.88 -6.07 17.66
N THR A 135 3.59 -5.83 17.92
CA THR A 135 3.14 -4.82 18.88
C THR A 135 1.88 -5.28 19.58
N ALA A 136 1.85 -5.15 20.91
CA ALA A 136 0.64 -5.23 21.73
C ALA A 136 0.81 -4.20 22.85
N THR A 137 0.17 -3.04 22.74
CA THR A 137 0.42 -1.91 23.62
C THR A 137 -0.84 -1.21 24.09
N TYR A 138 -0.83 -0.84 25.39
CA TYR A 138 -1.82 0.06 25.97
C TYR A 138 -1.38 1.51 25.73
N HIS A 139 -2.15 2.23 24.94
CA HIS A 139 -1.84 3.62 24.60
C HIS A 139 -2.93 4.56 25.11
N ASN A 140 -2.54 5.47 26.02
CA ASN A 140 -3.48 6.38 26.69
C ASN A 140 -3.74 7.68 25.92
N SER A 141 -3.17 7.88 24.73
CA SER A 141 -3.41 9.09 23.95
C SER A 141 -4.81 9.06 23.34
N VAL A 142 -5.61 10.08 23.63
CA VAL A 142 -6.95 10.29 23.03
C VAL A 142 -6.92 10.64 21.54
N PHE A 143 -5.73 10.77 20.94
CA PHE A 143 -5.55 11.13 19.54
C PHE A 143 -4.96 9.98 18.70
N SER A 144 -5.05 8.74 19.16
CA SER A 144 -4.41 7.60 18.50
C SER A 144 -5.29 6.36 18.45
N TYR A 145 -4.72 5.26 17.97
CA TYR A 145 -5.31 3.93 17.90
C TYR A 145 -5.80 3.36 19.25
N GLY A 146 -5.51 4.05 20.39
CA GLY A 146 -5.78 3.48 21.70
C GLY A 146 -4.97 2.21 21.93
N ASN A 147 -5.60 1.20 22.50
CA ASN A 147 -4.97 -0.11 22.65
C ASN A 147 -5.02 -0.86 21.33
N TYR A 148 -3.87 -1.32 20.85
CA TYR A 148 -3.80 -1.97 19.54
C TYR A 148 -2.78 -3.11 19.48
N VAL A 149 -3.00 -3.99 18.54
CA VAL A 149 -2.12 -5.10 18.18
C VAL A 149 -1.69 -4.93 16.73
N ILE A 150 -0.42 -5.21 16.42
CA ILE A 150 0.09 -5.37 15.06
C ILE A 150 0.64 -6.78 14.92
N LEU A 151 0.21 -7.48 13.88
CA LEU A 151 0.76 -8.76 13.45
C LEU A 151 1.65 -8.55 12.23
N ASP A 152 2.80 -9.22 12.22
CA ASP A 152 3.67 -9.38 11.05
C ASP A 152 3.45 -10.77 10.46
N HIS A 153 3.07 -10.83 9.20
CA HIS A 153 2.72 -12.08 8.50
C HIS A 153 3.86 -12.63 7.64
N GLY A 154 4.99 -11.92 7.61
CA GLY A 154 6.10 -12.17 6.68
C GLY A 154 5.93 -11.41 5.36
N ASP A 155 6.97 -11.45 4.52
CA ASP A 155 7.02 -10.84 3.18
C ASP A 155 6.62 -9.35 3.12
N GLY A 156 6.74 -8.64 4.27
CA GLY A 156 6.40 -7.24 4.42
C GLY A 156 4.96 -6.96 4.86
N TYR A 157 4.08 -7.95 4.84
CA TYR A 157 2.65 -7.76 5.16
C TYR A 157 2.38 -7.71 6.66
N ARG A 158 1.58 -6.72 7.06
CA ARG A 158 1.14 -6.51 8.45
C ARG A 158 -0.33 -6.20 8.54
N THR A 159 -0.93 -6.55 9.68
CA THR A 159 -2.28 -6.11 10.05
C THR A 159 -2.28 -5.42 11.40
N LEU A 160 -3.12 -4.38 11.52
CA LEU A 160 -3.31 -3.60 12.74
C LEU A 160 -4.77 -3.70 13.18
N TYR A 161 -4.97 -3.88 14.47
CA TYR A 161 -6.28 -4.00 15.13
C TYR A 161 -6.31 -3.04 16.31
N ALA A 162 -7.12 -2.00 16.24
CA ALA A 162 -7.09 -0.89 17.21
C ALA A 162 -8.39 -0.74 18.01
N HIS A 163 -8.37 0.24 18.92
CA HIS A 163 -9.44 0.60 19.86
C HIS A 163 -9.86 -0.54 20.80
N MET A 164 -8.95 -1.50 21.05
CA MET A 164 -9.23 -2.71 21.82
C MET A 164 -9.54 -2.38 23.29
N SER A 165 -10.44 -3.19 23.90
CA SER A 165 -10.71 -3.14 25.34
C SER A 165 -9.70 -3.96 26.14
N ALA A 166 -9.20 -5.06 25.57
CA ALA A 166 -8.24 -5.95 26.18
C ALA A 166 -7.48 -6.75 25.12
N PHE A 167 -6.27 -7.19 25.48
CA PHE A 167 -5.47 -8.12 24.67
C PHE A 167 -5.67 -9.56 25.14
N ALA A 168 -5.62 -10.51 24.22
CA ALA A 168 -5.49 -11.96 24.49
C ALA A 168 -4.07 -12.47 24.18
N VAL A 169 -3.19 -11.58 23.68
CA VAL A 169 -1.80 -11.87 23.28
C VAL A 169 -0.86 -10.78 23.78
N LYS A 170 0.43 -11.06 23.74
CA LYS A 170 1.51 -10.11 24.04
C LYS A 170 2.52 -10.08 22.89
N GLN A 171 3.34 -9.04 22.85
CA GLN A 171 4.44 -8.93 21.89
C GLN A 171 5.36 -10.15 21.96
N GLY A 172 5.72 -10.67 20.78
CA GLY A 172 6.53 -11.86 20.58
C GLY A 172 5.74 -13.16 20.45
N ASP A 173 4.44 -13.18 20.76
CA ASP A 173 3.60 -14.37 20.56
C ASP A 173 3.47 -14.67 19.06
N VAL A 174 3.48 -15.98 18.72
CA VAL A 174 3.11 -16.48 17.39
C VAL A 174 1.64 -16.88 17.43
N VAL A 175 0.86 -16.39 16.49
CA VAL A 175 -0.58 -16.64 16.41
C VAL A 175 -0.95 -17.36 15.11
N GLN A 176 -1.98 -18.19 15.19
CA GLN A 176 -2.57 -18.83 14.03
C GLN A 176 -3.71 -17.96 13.47
N GLN A 177 -3.97 -18.04 12.17
CA GLN A 177 -5.16 -17.46 11.58
C GLN A 177 -6.42 -17.89 12.35
N GLY A 178 -7.30 -16.94 12.65
CA GLY A 178 -8.53 -17.20 13.43
C GLY A 178 -8.34 -17.28 14.94
N GLN A 179 -7.10 -17.20 15.45
CA GLN A 179 -6.84 -17.14 16.89
C GLN A 179 -7.33 -15.80 17.46
N ILE A 180 -7.98 -15.82 18.63
CA ILE A 180 -8.38 -14.60 19.33
C ILE A 180 -7.12 -13.85 19.79
N ILE A 181 -7.01 -12.58 19.40
CA ILE A 181 -5.89 -11.69 19.73
C ILE A 181 -6.29 -10.58 20.69
N GLY A 182 -7.58 -10.35 20.87
CA GLY A 182 -8.12 -9.37 21.81
C GLY A 182 -9.60 -9.13 21.61
N TYR A 183 -10.09 -8.01 22.11
CA TYR A 183 -11.52 -7.73 22.19
C TYR A 183 -11.83 -6.29 21.80
N VAL A 184 -12.93 -6.09 21.09
CA VAL A 184 -13.43 -4.78 20.66
C VAL A 184 -13.62 -3.86 21.86
N GLY A 185 -13.26 -2.61 21.71
CA GLY A 185 -13.43 -1.53 22.67
C GLY A 185 -13.71 -0.20 22.01
N ASP A 186 -13.33 0.86 22.71
CA ASP A 186 -13.50 2.26 22.34
C ASP A 186 -12.36 3.12 22.89
N THR A 187 -11.17 2.53 23.05
CA THR A 187 -9.98 3.22 23.57
C THR A 187 -9.35 4.13 22.50
N GLY A 188 -8.63 5.19 22.93
CA GLY A 188 -8.02 6.16 22.04
C GLY A 188 -9.03 7.11 21.41
N TYR A 189 -8.77 7.51 20.15
CA TYR A 189 -9.66 8.40 19.39
C TYR A 189 -10.79 7.58 18.74
N SER A 190 -11.83 7.34 19.49
CA SER A 190 -12.98 6.54 19.09
C SER A 190 -14.29 7.23 19.47
N PHE A 191 -15.29 7.15 18.61
CA PHE A 191 -16.64 7.69 18.83
C PHE A 191 -17.69 6.61 19.16
N GLY A 192 -17.23 5.39 19.41
CA GLY A 192 -18.08 4.25 19.72
C GLY A 192 -17.34 2.94 19.56
N CYS A 193 -17.91 1.85 20.10
CA CYS A 193 -17.24 0.55 20.07
C CYS A 193 -17.08 0.04 18.62
N HIS A 194 -15.84 -0.18 18.20
CA HIS A 194 -15.49 -0.76 16.90
C HIS A 194 -14.08 -1.37 16.95
N CYS A 195 -13.77 -2.19 15.98
CA CYS A 195 -12.40 -2.57 15.64
C CYS A 195 -11.97 -1.74 14.43
N HIS A 196 -10.99 -0.88 14.60
CA HIS A 196 -10.30 -0.27 13.47
C HIS A 196 -9.27 -1.26 12.94
N PHE A 197 -9.40 -1.65 11.68
CA PHE A 197 -8.59 -2.67 11.04
C PHE A 197 -7.85 -2.12 9.84
N GLU A 198 -6.52 -2.28 9.81
CA GLU A 198 -5.67 -1.92 8.70
C GLU A 198 -4.92 -3.14 8.17
N MET A 199 -4.66 -3.15 6.86
CA MET A 199 -3.69 -4.03 6.21
C MET A 199 -2.70 -3.15 5.45
N PHE A 200 -1.41 -3.44 5.58
CA PHE A 200 -0.34 -2.68 4.93
C PHE A 200 0.89 -3.57 4.70
N GLY A 201 1.67 -3.20 3.68
CA GLY A 201 2.89 -3.90 3.29
C GLY A 201 3.71 -3.09 2.32
#